data_f3ee3552701f3af10ec45954545b737d
#
_entry.id   f3ee3552701f3af10ec45954545b737d
#
_cell.length_a   1.000
_cell.length_b   1.000
_cell.length_c   1.000
_cell.angle_alpha   90.00
_cell.angle_beta   90.00
_cell.angle_gamma   90.00
#
_symmetry.space_group_name_H-M   'P 1'
#
loop_
_entity.id
_entity.type
_entity.pdbx_description
1 polymer ?
#
loop_
_entity_poly.entity_id
_entity_poly.type
_entity_poly.pdbx_seq_one_letter_code
_entity_poly.pdbx_strand_id
1 'polypeptide(L)'
;MAQTEKEVLVEVKDLRISATSDEGKEIPIVKGVDFNIHKGEVVALIGESGSGKTTISLASLAYTKPGLHFAGGEVKLHGEDLLSMEPEKQRQMRGAKVAYLAQSAAATFNPALTIGEQVTESAVLHGLMDQDAATKRAEELYHALELPDPDRIGHRYPHQVSGGQLQRLMAAMALCGKPDLMVLDEPTTALDVTTQIEVLKAFKKVIHEENSAAIYVTHDLAVVAQIADHIVVLYSGEVMEQGTADQIINNPQHAYTKRLMEAVRPKPMAGMGTEVSGDHHRDVDNLEVKAMTAGYGGIVKGEPKIPILKDINVSVKNGHVVGVIGESGCGKSTLARVMAGMLPPARGDVILDGDKLEGDLQDRKLEELQKVQFVFQMADTALNPKKLIGDIIGRPLEFYHGLKGKEKHKKVAEILQLVELPAEFASRYPMELSGGQKQRINLARSLAADPEVMLCDEVTSALDSIVGANVIKLLTGLRDKTGVSFVFISHDLSTVASFADEIVVLYAGRVVEQGPTDEVLEPPFHPYTRLLISSVPEMRIGWLEDTMKKREMAVGIAQGVELNTKGCPFYNRCPNGIEGTCNEQVAPIIKLKDGHEIACHLSLDKLNEIEAETRMALDGQAA
;
A
#
# COMPACT_ATOMS: atom_id res chain seq x y z
N MET A 1 -3.80 -37.85 -19.20
CA MET A 1 -2.51 -37.31 -19.61
C MET A 1 -1.58 -37.45 -18.42
N ALA A 2 -0.46 -38.15 -18.56
CA ALA A 2 0.49 -38.32 -17.47
C ALA A 2 1.01 -36.93 -17.06
N GLN A 3 0.83 -36.54 -15.79
CA GLN A 3 1.52 -35.42 -15.20
C GLN A 3 3.01 -35.73 -15.30
N THR A 4 3.72 -35.04 -16.18
CA THR A 4 5.19 -35.00 -16.14
C THR A 4 5.52 -34.39 -14.77
N GLU A 5 6.15 -35.18 -13.88
CA GLU A 5 6.70 -34.66 -12.62
C GLU A 5 7.60 -33.47 -12.97
N LYS A 6 7.18 -32.25 -12.53
CA LYS A 6 8.00 -31.07 -12.72
C LYS A 6 9.30 -31.25 -11.92
N GLU A 7 10.43 -30.90 -12.51
CA GLU A 7 11.74 -30.94 -11.88
C GLU A 7 11.78 -30.01 -10.65
N VAL A 8 12.20 -30.53 -9.50
CA VAL A 8 12.42 -29.73 -8.28
C VAL A 8 13.66 -28.87 -8.48
N LEU A 9 13.46 -27.57 -8.52
CA LEU A 9 14.54 -26.58 -8.65
C LEU A 9 15.15 -26.23 -7.29
N VAL A 10 14.29 -25.94 -6.29
CA VAL A 10 14.71 -25.61 -4.92
C VAL A 10 14.07 -26.59 -3.96
N GLU A 11 14.88 -27.19 -3.08
CA GLU A 11 14.43 -28.01 -1.96
C GLU A 11 14.87 -27.35 -0.66
N VAL A 12 13.92 -26.96 0.18
CA VAL A 12 14.16 -26.48 1.55
C VAL A 12 13.74 -27.56 2.51
N LYS A 13 14.67 -28.05 3.37
CA LYS A 13 14.42 -29.17 4.26
C LYS A 13 14.92 -28.88 5.67
N ASP A 14 14.03 -29.02 6.64
CA ASP A 14 14.26 -28.79 8.07
C ASP A 14 15.01 -27.47 8.36
N LEU A 15 14.73 -26.41 7.58
CA LEU A 15 15.44 -25.13 7.69
C LEU A 15 15.22 -24.51 9.06
N ARG A 16 16.33 -24.25 9.79
CA ARG A 16 16.35 -23.63 11.11
C ARG A 16 17.26 -22.43 11.13
N ILE A 17 16.72 -21.31 11.62
CA ILE A 17 17.48 -20.05 11.75
C ILE A 17 17.22 -19.50 13.16
N SER A 18 18.30 -19.13 13.85
CA SER A 18 18.26 -18.56 15.20
C SER A 18 18.92 -17.19 15.26
N ALA A 19 18.55 -16.42 16.27
CA ALA A 19 19.24 -15.23 16.73
C ALA A 19 19.95 -15.52 18.06
N THR A 20 21.08 -14.87 18.31
CA THR A 20 21.73 -14.90 19.62
C THR A 20 21.42 -13.60 20.36
N SER A 21 20.81 -13.69 21.55
CA SER A 21 20.56 -12.52 22.40
C SER A 21 21.86 -11.98 23.00
N ASP A 22 21.82 -10.75 23.52
CA ASP A 22 22.98 -10.13 24.23
C ASP A 22 23.44 -10.97 25.45
N GLU A 23 22.56 -11.79 26.00
CA GLU A 23 22.86 -12.71 27.08
C GLU A 23 23.41 -14.09 26.61
N GLY A 24 23.60 -14.26 25.29
CA GLY A 24 24.08 -15.51 24.68
C GLY A 24 23.01 -16.60 24.55
N LYS A 25 21.72 -16.26 24.70
CA LYS A 25 20.63 -17.24 24.57
C LYS A 25 20.20 -17.34 23.12
N GLU A 26 20.05 -18.57 22.63
CA GLU A 26 19.50 -18.89 21.33
C GLU A 26 17.99 -18.62 21.29
N ILE A 27 17.56 -17.83 20.31
CA ILE A 27 16.16 -17.51 20.05
C ILE A 27 15.80 -18.06 18.66
N PRO A 28 14.98 -19.12 18.56
CA PRO A 28 14.62 -19.70 17.27
C PRO A 28 13.66 -18.75 16.52
N ILE A 29 14.05 -18.38 15.29
CA ILE A 29 13.25 -17.54 14.39
C ILE A 29 12.54 -18.41 13.34
N VAL A 30 13.25 -19.39 12.75
CA VAL A 30 12.69 -20.42 11.85
C VAL A 30 12.93 -21.77 12.47
N LYS A 31 11.88 -22.60 12.55
CA LYS A 31 11.83 -23.77 13.44
C LYS A 31 11.63 -25.11 12.73
N GLY A 32 12.30 -25.31 11.60
CA GLY A 32 12.16 -26.52 10.79
C GLY A 32 11.09 -26.38 9.73
N VAL A 33 11.44 -25.68 8.65
CA VAL A 33 10.54 -25.39 7.53
C VAL A 33 10.92 -26.24 6.34
N ASP A 34 9.89 -26.89 5.73
CA ASP A 34 10.03 -27.75 4.58
C ASP A 34 9.12 -27.27 3.45
N PHE A 35 9.67 -27.05 2.25
CA PHE A 35 8.92 -26.84 1.00
C PHE A 35 9.80 -27.02 -0.22
N ASN A 36 9.16 -27.27 -1.38
CA ASN A 36 9.83 -27.38 -2.66
C ASN A 36 9.34 -26.33 -3.64
N ILE A 37 10.18 -25.97 -4.59
CA ILE A 37 9.85 -25.09 -5.71
C ILE A 37 10.25 -25.79 -7.00
N HIS A 38 9.31 -25.89 -7.93
CA HIS A 38 9.56 -26.48 -9.23
C HIS A 38 9.96 -25.40 -10.25
N LYS A 39 10.61 -25.82 -11.31
CA LYS A 39 10.99 -24.91 -12.39
C LYS A 39 9.77 -24.22 -13.00
N GLY A 40 9.82 -22.89 -13.14
CA GLY A 40 8.72 -22.08 -13.65
C GLY A 40 7.53 -21.93 -12.69
N GLU A 41 7.69 -22.28 -11.41
CA GLU A 41 6.66 -22.20 -10.37
C GLU A 41 6.84 -20.94 -9.52
N VAL A 42 5.73 -20.30 -9.14
CA VAL A 42 5.70 -19.22 -8.16
C VAL A 42 5.18 -19.74 -6.83
N VAL A 43 6.05 -19.78 -5.82
CA VAL A 43 5.68 -20.15 -4.45
C VAL A 43 5.52 -18.89 -3.60
N ALA A 44 4.31 -18.66 -3.07
CA ALA A 44 4.06 -17.54 -2.18
C ALA A 44 4.28 -17.93 -0.71
N LEU A 45 5.03 -17.10 0.02
CA LEU A 45 5.16 -17.18 1.49
C LEU A 45 4.24 -16.15 2.12
N ILE A 46 3.24 -16.59 2.87
CA ILE A 46 2.25 -15.73 3.52
C ILE A 46 2.21 -15.92 5.03
N GLY A 47 1.67 -14.94 5.76
CA GLY A 47 1.54 -14.97 7.22
C GLY A 47 1.74 -13.58 7.82
N GLU A 48 1.57 -13.46 9.14
CA GLU A 48 1.72 -12.21 9.88
C GLU A 48 3.16 -11.65 9.82
N SER A 49 3.30 -10.36 10.12
CA SER A 49 4.62 -9.73 10.29
C SER A 49 5.40 -10.43 11.38
N GLY A 50 6.70 -10.72 11.12
CA GLY A 50 7.53 -11.49 12.06
C GLY A 50 7.37 -13.02 11.98
N SER A 51 6.55 -13.58 11.08
CA SER A 51 6.41 -15.03 10.90
C SER A 51 7.63 -15.70 10.24
N GLY A 52 8.65 -14.94 9.82
CA GLY A 52 9.88 -15.47 9.23
C GLY A 52 9.94 -15.47 7.70
N LYS A 53 8.94 -14.95 6.98
CA LYS A 53 8.86 -14.94 5.50
C LYS A 53 10.13 -14.45 4.82
N THR A 54 10.51 -13.19 5.09
CA THR A 54 11.74 -12.59 4.54
C THR A 54 12.99 -13.37 4.96
N THR A 55 13.05 -13.89 6.19
CA THR A 55 14.20 -14.67 6.67
C THR A 55 14.35 -15.98 5.90
N ILE A 56 13.23 -16.69 5.66
CA ILE A 56 13.19 -17.92 4.87
C ILE A 56 13.54 -17.63 3.40
N SER A 57 12.97 -16.58 2.82
CA SER A 57 13.26 -16.21 1.43
C SER A 57 14.73 -15.84 1.20
N LEU A 58 15.35 -15.13 2.15
CA LEU A 58 16.78 -14.80 2.11
C LEU A 58 17.68 -16.04 2.27
N ALA A 59 17.22 -17.09 2.98
CA ALA A 59 17.96 -18.34 3.08
C ALA A 59 18.16 -19.02 1.72
N SER A 60 17.25 -18.81 0.75
CA SER A 60 17.40 -19.27 -0.63
C SER A 60 18.54 -18.58 -1.40
N LEU A 61 19.11 -17.52 -0.82
CA LEU A 61 20.34 -16.84 -1.27
C LEU A 61 21.56 -17.26 -0.44
N ALA A 62 21.43 -18.27 0.44
CA ALA A 62 22.41 -18.58 1.47
C ALA A 62 22.81 -17.33 2.29
N TYR A 63 21.82 -16.47 2.63
CA TYR A 63 22.04 -15.22 3.34
C TYR A 63 21.14 -15.11 4.56
N THR A 64 21.67 -14.62 5.66
CA THR A 64 20.94 -14.21 6.85
C THR A 64 21.21 -12.75 7.18
N LYS A 65 20.21 -12.06 7.77
CA LYS A 65 20.41 -10.70 8.27
C LYS A 65 21.45 -10.72 9.44
N PRO A 66 22.18 -9.61 9.67
CA PRO A 66 23.07 -9.49 10.82
C PRO A 66 22.37 -9.85 12.14
N GLY A 67 23.04 -10.66 12.98
CA GLY A 67 22.49 -11.17 14.24
C GLY A 67 21.71 -12.49 14.11
N LEU A 68 21.47 -12.97 12.87
CA LEU A 68 20.89 -14.30 12.62
C LEU A 68 21.96 -15.26 12.08
N HIS A 69 21.76 -16.56 12.32
CA HIS A 69 22.61 -17.63 11.78
C HIS A 69 21.78 -18.87 11.46
N PHE A 70 22.29 -19.68 10.54
CA PHE A 70 21.70 -20.98 10.23
C PHE A 70 21.97 -21.94 11.39
N ALA A 71 20.89 -22.45 12.01
CA ALA A 71 20.96 -23.39 13.12
C ALA A 71 20.80 -24.85 12.68
N GLY A 72 20.42 -25.09 11.42
CA GLY A 72 20.27 -26.43 10.84
C GLY A 72 19.44 -26.42 9.57
N GLY A 73 19.33 -27.60 8.96
CA GLY A 73 18.60 -27.84 7.72
C GLY A 73 19.45 -27.65 6.47
N GLU A 74 18.80 -27.80 5.31
CA GLU A 74 19.42 -27.73 3.98
C GLU A 74 18.58 -26.83 3.07
N VAL A 75 19.24 -26.10 2.17
CA VAL A 75 18.62 -25.38 1.06
C VAL A 75 19.36 -25.75 -0.20
N LYS A 76 18.73 -26.56 -1.04
CA LYS A 76 19.34 -27.03 -2.29
C LYS A 76 18.79 -26.30 -3.50
N LEU A 77 19.67 -25.87 -4.38
CA LEU A 77 19.35 -25.39 -5.72
C LEU A 77 19.97 -26.34 -6.73
N HIS A 78 19.17 -26.90 -7.64
CA HIS A 78 19.62 -27.97 -8.57
C HIS A 78 20.30 -29.15 -7.84
N GLY A 79 19.88 -29.48 -6.62
CA GLY A 79 20.45 -30.55 -5.80
C GLY A 79 21.73 -30.21 -5.05
N GLU A 80 22.32 -29.02 -5.27
CA GLU A 80 23.50 -28.55 -4.52
C GLU A 80 23.08 -27.75 -3.30
N ASP A 81 23.56 -28.13 -2.10
CA ASP A 81 23.22 -27.43 -0.86
C ASP A 81 23.96 -26.08 -0.74
N LEU A 82 23.18 -24.99 -0.80
CA LEU A 82 23.68 -23.63 -0.78
C LEU A 82 24.34 -23.25 0.55
N LEU A 83 23.88 -23.84 1.68
CA LEU A 83 24.33 -23.47 3.01
C LEU A 83 25.73 -24.04 3.31
N SER A 84 26.08 -25.18 2.69
CA SER A 84 27.38 -25.84 2.84
C SER A 84 28.42 -25.38 1.83
N MET A 85 28.04 -24.52 0.85
CA MET A 85 28.96 -24.02 -0.18
C MET A 85 30.01 -23.07 0.42
N GLU A 86 31.20 -23.06 -0.18
CA GLU A 86 32.23 -22.05 0.08
C GLU A 86 31.69 -20.62 -0.18
N PRO A 87 32.04 -19.63 0.67
CA PRO A 87 31.50 -18.26 0.57
C PRO A 87 31.67 -17.61 -0.82
N GLU A 88 32.76 -17.91 -1.51
CA GLU A 88 33.00 -17.37 -2.86
C GLU A 88 32.04 -17.98 -3.89
N LYS A 89 31.73 -19.29 -3.79
CA LYS A 89 30.75 -19.93 -4.66
C LYS A 89 29.34 -19.40 -4.38
N GLN A 90 28.98 -19.20 -3.11
CA GLN A 90 27.72 -18.53 -2.74
C GLN A 90 27.61 -17.12 -3.34
N ARG A 91 28.72 -16.34 -3.31
CA ARG A 91 28.77 -15.00 -3.89
C ARG A 91 28.53 -15.03 -5.41
N GLN A 92 29.16 -15.99 -6.10
CA GLN A 92 28.99 -16.17 -7.54
C GLN A 92 27.57 -16.58 -7.93
N MET A 93 26.87 -17.31 -7.08
CA MET A 93 25.48 -17.71 -7.33
C MET A 93 24.50 -16.53 -7.19
N ARG A 94 24.75 -15.62 -6.25
CA ARG A 94 23.92 -14.43 -6.04
C ARG A 94 24.08 -13.48 -7.22
N GLY A 95 22.97 -13.08 -7.83
CA GLY A 95 22.93 -12.23 -9.02
C GLY A 95 23.07 -12.99 -10.35
N ALA A 96 23.64 -14.21 -10.34
CA ALA A 96 23.77 -15.04 -11.53
C ALA A 96 22.69 -16.12 -11.61
N LYS A 97 22.51 -16.91 -10.53
CA LYS A 97 21.54 -18.01 -10.45
C LYS A 97 20.32 -17.67 -9.61
N VAL A 98 20.50 -16.89 -8.54
CA VAL A 98 19.44 -16.43 -7.68
C VAL A 98 19.47 -14.91 -7.62
N ALA A 99 18.37 -14.26 -7.98
CA ALA A 99 18.20 -12.82 -7.92
C ALA A 99 17.22 -12.41 -6.81
N TYR A 100 17.44 -11.25 -6.20
CA TYR A 100 16.63 -10.70 -5.13
C TYR A 100 16.04 -9.34 -5.50
N LEU A 101 14.74 -9.21 -5.40
CA LEU A 101 14.03 -7.94 -5.43
C LEU A 101 13.71 -7.49 -4.01
N ALA A 102 14.28 -6.36 -3.62
CA ALA A 102 14.02 -5.77 -2.32
C ALA A 102 12.66 -5.05 -2.27
N GLN A 103 12.15 -4.85 -1.08
CA GLN A 103 10.88 -4.16 -0.82
C GLN A 103 10.84 -2.73 -1.38
N SER A 104 11.96 -1.99 -1.34
CA SER A 104 12.04 -0.59 -1.77
C SER A 104 12.96 -0.42 -2.98
N ALA A 105 12.37 -0.21 -4.16
CA ALA A 105 13.13 0.13 -5.36
C ALA A 105 13.92 1.43 -5.20
N ALA A 106 13.35 2.44 -4.55
CA ALA A 106 14.02 3.72 -4.31
C ALA A 106 15.27 3.59 -3.43
N ALA A 107 15.29 2.64 -2.50
CA ALA A 107 16.47 2.37 -1.68
C ALA A 107 17.51 1.48 -2.38
N THR A 108 17.11 0.75 -3.41
CA THR A 108 17.97 -0.19 -4.14
C THR A 108 18.84 0.54 -5.18
N PHE A 109 18.27 1.52 -5.88
CA PHE A 109 18.99 2.24 -6.93
C PHE A 109 19.91 3.34 -6.36
N ASN A 110 21.11 3.43 -6.92
CA ASN A 110 22.02 4.55 -6.68
C ASN A 110 21.56 5.77 -7.51
N PRO A 111 21.18 6.90 -6.88
CA PRO A 111 20.68 8.07 -7.62
C PRO A 111 21.72 8.78 -8.50
N ALA A 112 23.01 8.47 -8.32
CA ALA A 112 24.12 9.06 -9.08
C ALA A 112 24.46 8.30 -10.37
N LEU A 113 23.92 7.09 -10.58
CA LEU A 113 24.16 6.27 -11.76
C LEU A 113 22.89 6.21 -12.63
N THR A 114 23.09 6.01 -13.93
CA THR A 114 21.95 5.79 -14.83
C THR A 114 21.29 4.44 -14.57
N ILE A 115 20.05 4.31 -14.96
CA ILE A 115 19.27 3.06 -14.82
C ILE A 115 19.94 1.94 -15.60
N GLY A 116 20.35 2.20 -16.86
CA GLY A 116 20.96 1.19 -17.73
C GLY A 116 22.25 0.62 -17.16
N GLU A 117 23.13 1.48 -16.60
CA GLU A 117 24.36 1.03 -15.92
C GLU A 117 24.04 0.03 -14.80
N GLN A 118 23.03 0.33 -13.97
CA GLN A 118 22.68 -0.50 -12.82
C GLN A 118 21.96 -1.80 -13.22
N VAL A 119 21.09 -1.74 -14.24
CA VAL A 119 20.35 -2.92 -14.73
C VAL A 119 21.28 -3.95 -15.35
N THR A 120 22.34 -3.51 -16.04
CA THR A 120 23.29 -4.41 -16.72
C THR A 120 24.44 -4.87 -15.83
N GLU A 121 24.72 -4.17 -14.72
CA GLU A 121 25.87 -4.39 -13.84
C GLU A 121 26.05 -5.85 -13.43
N SER A 122 25.00 -6.49 -12.91
CA SER A 122 25.09 -7.86 -12.41
C SER A 122 25.44 -8.87 -13.52
N ALA A 123 24.82 -8.75 -14.69
CA ALA A 123 25.08 -9.65 -15.82
C ALA A 123 26.52 -9.54 -16.34
N VAL A 124 27.05 -8.32 -16.39
CA VAL A 124 28.42 -8.06 -16.84
C VAL A 124 29.44 -8.47 -15.76
N LEU A 125 29.21 -8.12 -14.51
CA LEU A 125 30.10 -8.43 -13.38
C LEU A 125 30.31 -9.93 -13.19
N HIS A 126 29.23 -10.73 -13.36
CA HIS A 126 29.29 -12.19 -13.29
C HIS A 126 29.78 -12.85 -14.59
N GLY A 127 30.12 -12.07 -15.62
CA GLY A 127 30.61 -12.60 -16.90
C GLY A 127 29.56 -13.39 -17.68
N LEU A 128 28.25 -13.18 -17.40
CA LEU A 128 27.15 -13.86 -18.09
C LEU A 128 26.96 -13.30 -19.51
N MET A 129 27.24 -12.01 -19.69
CA MET A 129 27.13 -11.27 -20.94
C MET A 129 28.21 -10.19 -21.01
N ASP A 130 28.62 -9.80 -22.22
CA ASP A 130 29.34 -8.57 -22.43
C ASP A 130 28.39 -7.35 -22.31
N GLN A 131 28.97 -6.14 -22.31
CA GLN A 131 28.21 -4.92 -22.09
C GLN A 131 27.14 -4.68 -23.18
N ASP A 132 27.47 -4.98 -24.45
CA ASP A 132 26.55 -4.74 -25.57
C ASP A 132 25.36 -5.73 -25.54
N ALA A 133 25.64 -7.01 -25.25
CA ALA A 133 24.60 -8.02 -25.07
C ALA A 133 23.71 -7.72 -23.84
N ALA A 134 24.30 -7.26 -22.73
CA ALA A 134 23.56 -6.89 -21.52
C ALA A 134 22.68 -5.65 -21.76
N THR A 135 23.16 -4.65 -22.51
CA THR A 135 22.38 -3.47 -22.88
C THR A 135 21.18 -3.85 -23.75
N LYS A 136 21.40 -4.66 -24.78
CA LYS A 136 20.31 -5.17 -25.61
C LYS A 136 19.30 -5.97 -24.81
N ARG A 137 19.77 -6.82 -23.89
CA ARG A 137 18.92 -7.59 -23.00
C ARG A 137 18.09 -6.69 -22.08
N ALA A 138 18.67 -5.62 -21.54
CA ALA A 138 17.96 -4.64 -20.72
C ALA A 138 16.83 -3.96 -21.53
N GLU A 139 17.07 -3.57 -22.77
CA GLU A 139 16.06 -2.99 -23.68
C GLU A 139 14.91 -3.98 -23.95
N GLU A 140 15.23 -5.26 -24.24
CA GLU A 140 14.23 -6.32 -24.39
C GLU A 140 13.34 -6.44 -23.12
N LEU A 141 13.95 -6.39 -21.92
CA LEU A 141 13.24 -6.41 -20.65
C LEU A 141 12.39 -5.16 -20.42
N TYR A 142 12.86 -3.97 -20.82
CA TYR A 142 12.07 -2.75 -20.71
C TYR A 142 10.80 -2.82 -21.57
N HIS A 143 10.89 -3.41 -22.77
CA HIS A 143 9.73 -3.70 -23.61
C HIS A 143 8.80 -4.74 -22.97
N ALA A 144 9.34 -5.87 -22.49
CA ALA A 144 8.55 -6.94 -21.88
C ALA A 144 7.82 -6.50 -20.60
N LEU A 145 8.45 -5.59 -19.83
CA LEU A 145 7.89 -4.98 -18.62
C LEU A 145 7.01 -3.76 -18.89
N GLU A 146 6.69 -3.48 -20.15
CA GLU A 146 5.80 -2.39 -20.58
C GLU A 146 6.22 -1.01 -20.01
N LEU A 147 7.53 -0.74 -19.99
CA LEU A 147 8.05 0.54 -19.54
C LEU A 147 7.86 1.62 -20.61
N PRO A 148 7.52 2.87 -20.25
CA PRO A 148 7.39 3.95 -21.22
C PRO A 148 8.76 4.34 -21.78
N ASP A 149 8.82 4.61 -23.09
CA ASP A 149 10.04 5.02 -23.79
C ASP A 149 11.20 4.01 -23.59
N PRO A 150 10.96 2.69 -23.86
CA PRO A 150 11.86 1.60 -23.46
C PRO A 150 13.26 1.74 -24.04
N ASP A 151 13.41 2.30 -25.24
CA ASP A 151 14.70 2.53 -25.92
C ASP A 151 15.53 3.64 -25.25
N ARG A 152 14.94 4.47 -24.39
CA ARG A 152 15.59 5.63 -23.77
C ARG A 152 15.60 5.62 -22.25
N ILE A 153 14.73 4.83 -21.61
CA ILE A 153 14.56 4.84 -20.16
C ILE A 153 15.87 4.47 -19.43
N GLY A 154 16.69 3.63 -20.03
CA GLY A 154 18.02 3.25 -19.51
C GLY A 154 18.98 4.43 -19.32
N HIS A 155 18.83 5.52 -20.09
CA HIS A 155 19.65 6.73 -19.97
C HIS A 155 19.18 7.69 -18.87
N ARG A 156 18.01 7.43 -18.25
CA ARG A 156 17.48 8.25 -17.16
C ARG A 156 18.13 7.87 -15.82
N TYR A 157 18.05 8.80 -14.87
CA TYR A 157 18.41 8.57 -13.48
C TYR A 157 17.19 8.12 -12.67
N PRO A 158 17.38 7.40 -11.53
CA PRO A 158 16.28 6.91 -10.70
C PRO A 158 15.24 7.98 -10.30
N HIS A 159 15.68 9.20 -10.03
CA HIS A 159 14.81 10.32 -9.64
C HIS A 159 13.97 10.91 -10.81
N GLN A 160 14.19 10.46 -12.05
CA GLN A 160 13.49 10.92 -13.26
C GLN A 160 12.34 9.97 -13.67
N VAL A 161 12.08 8.93 -12.90
CA VAL A 161 11.05 7.93 -13.18
C VAL A 161 10.10 7.79 -11.99
N SER A 162 8.88 7.29 -12.23
CA SER A 162 7.89 7.06 -11.16
C SER A 162 8.24 5.82 -10.31
N GLY A 163 7.63 5.70 -9.11
CA GLY A 163 7.84 4.55 -8.24
C GLY A 163 7.51 3.21 -8.91
N GLY A 164 6.40 3.13 -9.65
CA GLY A 164 6.04 1.91 -10.39
C GLY A 164 6.97 1.60 -11.57
N GLN A 165 7.49 2.63 -12.24
CA GLN A 165 8.54 2.44 -13.26
C GLN A 165 9.83 1.92 -12.60
N LEU A 166 10.22 2.50 -11.46
CA LEU A 166 11.43 2.09 -10.74
C LEU A 166 11.31 0.64 -10.23
N GLN A 167 10.11 0.21 -9.81
CA GLN A 167 9.84 -1.16 -9.40
C GLN A 167 9.99 -2.15 -10.57
N ARG A 168 9.45 -1.81 -11.75
CA ARG A 168 9.63 -2.61 -12.98
C ARG A 168 11.08 -2.63 -13.45
N LEU A 169 11.81 -1.52 -13.31
CA LEU A 169 13.24 -1.44 -13.60
C LEU A 169 14.09 -2.30 -12.65
N MET A 170 13.69 -2.40 -11.38
CA MET A 170 14.32 -3.33 -10.43
C MET A 170 14.09 -4.79 -10.83
N ALA A 171 12.91 -5.11 -11.39
CA ALA A 171 12.68 -6.43 -11.98
C ALA A 171 13.56 -6.67 -13.22
N ALA A 172 13.73 -5.68 -14.11
CA ALA A 172 14.65 -5.77 -15.23
C ALA A 172 16.08 -6.04 -14.76
N MET A 173 16.52 -5.34 -13.70
CA MET A 173 17.84 -5.54 -13.09
C MET A 173 18.03 -6.98 -12.58
N ALA A 174 17.03 -7.53 -11.90
CA ALA A 174 17.07 -8.91 -11.40
C ALA A 174 17.06 -9.96 -12.53
N LEU A 175 16.30 -9.70 -13.60
CA LEU A 175 16.12 -10.62 -14.74
C LEU A 175 17.20 -10.52 -15.81
N CYS A 176 18.03 -9.47 -15.81
CA CYS A 176 19.06 -9.26 -16.84
C CYS A 176 20.03 -10.44 -16.93
N GLY A 177 20.42 -11.02 -15.78
CA GLY A 177 21.28 -12.19 -15.67
C GLY A 177 20.62 -13.53 -15.97
N LYS A 178 19.31 -13.60 -16.28
CA LYS A 178 18.52 -14.82 -16.47
C LYS A 178 18.63 -15.79 -15.29
N PRO A 179 18.24 -15.40 -14.08
CA PRO A 179 18.34 -16.25 -12.91
C PRO A 179 17.38 -17.45 -13.00
N ASP A 180 17.77 -18.56 -12.40
CA ASP A 180 16.92 -19.73 -12.26
C ASP A 180 15.81 -19.51 -11.19
N LEU A 181 16.16 -18.73 -10.12
CA LEU A 181 15.25 -18.40 -9.01
C LEU A 181 15.22 -16.88 -8.76
N MET A 182 14.03 -16.33 -8.65
CA MET A 182 13.79 -14.96 -8.19
C MET A 182 13.20 -14.95 -6.78
N VAL A 183 13.72 -14.11 -5.91
CA VAL A 183 13.14 -13.84 -4.58
C VAL A 183 12.56 -12.43 -4.59
N LEU A 184 11.24 -12.34 -4.47
CA LEU A 184 10.45 -11.12 -4.55
C LEU A 184 9.92 -10.78 -3.15
N ASP A 185 10.55 -9.84 -2.45
CA ASP A 185 10.19 -9.48 -1.08
C ASP A 185 9.31 -8.22 -1.08
N GLU A 186 8.00 -8.43 -0.98
CA GLU A 186 6.96 -7.40 -1.02
C GLU A 186 7.07 -6.42 -2.21
N PRO A 187 7.19 -6.90 -3.45
CA PRO A 187 7.55 -6.07 -4.60
C PRO A 187 6.47 -5.05 -5.01
N THR A 188 5.28 -5.08 -4.43
CA THR A 188 4.16 -4.19 -4.80
C THR A 188 3.62 -3.35 -3.64
N THR A 189 4.14 -3.50 -2.42
CA THR A 189 3.58 -2.90 -1.19
C THR A 189 3.52 -1.36 -1.20
N ALA A 190 4.40 -0.67 -1.92
CA ALA A 190 4.43 0.79 -1.98
C ALA A 190 3.73 1.38 -3.22
N LEU A 191 2.99 0.55 -3.97
CA LEU A 191 2.32 0.94 -5.21
C LEU A 191 0.83 1.19 -4.97
N ASP A 192 0.27 2.14 -5.71
CA ASP A 192 -1.18 2.27 -5.80
C ASP A 192 -1.79 1.10 -6.59
N VAL A 193 -3.08 0.85 -6.38
CA VAL A 193 -3.78 -0.33 -6.93
C VAL A 193 -3.72 -0.43 -8.45
N THR A 194 -3.70 0.71 -9.16
CA THR A 194 -3.64 0.71 -10.64
C THR A 194 -2.27 0.29 -11.14
N THR A 195 -1.21 0.82 -10.53
CA THR A 195 0.18 0.48 -10.83
C THR A 195 0.52 -0.95 -10.38
N GLN A 196 -0.03 -1.39 -9.24
CA GLN A 196 0.17 -2.74 -8.71
C GLN A 196 -0.24 -3.82 -9.72
N ILE A 197 -1.41 -3.70 -10.34
CA ILE A 197 -1.90 -4.65 -11.36
C ILE A 197 -0.95 -4.73 -12.55
N GLU A 198 -0.47 -3.59 -13.04
CA GLU A 198 0.44 -3.53 -14.19
C GLU A 198 1.77 -4.23 -13.88
N VAL A 199 2.30 -3.99 -12.69
CA VAL A 199 3.53 -4.63 -12.21
C VAL A 199 3.33 -6.14 -12.05
N LEU A 200 2.20 -6.58 -11.47
CA LEU A 200 1.87 -8.00 -11.33
C LEU A 200 1.74 -8.71 -12.69
N LYS A 201 1.04 -8.10 -13.65
CA LYS A 201 0.94 -8.61 -15.02
C LYS A 201 2.32 -8.79 -15.65
N ALA A 202 3.15 -7.75 -15.55
CA ALA A 202 4.49 -7.76 -16.12
C ALA A 202 5.38 -8.84 -15.46
N PHE A 203 5.33 -8.98 -14.13
CA PHE A 203 6.07 -10.02 -13.42
C PHE A 203 5.62 -11.42 -13.81
N LYS A 204 4.31 -11.69 -13.78
CA LYS A 204 3.74 -12.99 -14.15
C LYS A 204 4.15 -13.37 -15.56
N LYS A 205 4.02 -12.45 -16.53
CA LYS A 205 4.41 -12.66 -17.92
C LYS A 205 5.89 -13.02 -18.05
N VAL A 206 6.78 -12.21 -17.48
CA VAL A 206 8.23 -12.40 -17.66
C VAL A 206 8.74 -13.64 -16.92
N ILE A 207 8.24 -13.94 -15.70
CA ILE A 207 8.59 -15.17 -14.98
C ILE A 207 8.24 -16.41 -15.83
N HIS A 208 7.06 -16.41 -16.46
CA HIS A 208 6.66 -17.49 -17.35
C HIS A 208 7.49 -17.57 -18.64
N GLU A 209 7.72 -16.45 -19.32
CA GLU A 209 8.49 -16.41 -20.56
C GLU A 209 9.95 -16.82 -20.37
N GLU A 210 10.57 -16.44 -19.26
CA GLU A 210 11.95 -16.81 -18.91
C GLU A 210 12.04 -18.21 -18.27
N ASN A 211 10.89 -18.83 -17.94
CA ASN A 211 10.81 -20.12 -17.23
C ASN A 211 11.63 -20.13 -15.93
N SER A 212 11.72 -18.98 -15.26
CA SER A 212 12.32 -18.81 -13.93
C SER A 212 11.33 -19.23 -12.86
N ALA A 213 11.82 -19.76 -11.73
CA ALA A 213 10.99 -19.96 -10.56
C ALA A 213 10.99 -18.70 -9.68
N ALA A 214 9.97 -18.53 -8.83
CA ALA A 214 9.94 -17.39 -7.92
C ALA A 214 9.45 -17.75 -6.51
N ILE A 215 10.08 -17.12 -5.50
CA ILE A 215 9.53 -16.99 -4.15
C ILE A 215 8.89 -15.61 -4.05
N TYR A 216 7.60 -15.54 -3.79
CA TYR A 216 6.86 -14.30 -3.64
C TYR A 216 6.47 -14.09 -2.18
N VAL A 217 7.05 -13.11 -1.53
CA VAL A 217 6.73 -12.74 -0.14
C VAL A 217 5.78 -11.56 -0.14
N THR A 218 4.62 -11.71 0.46
CA THR A 218 3.67 -10.61 0.67
C THR A 218 2.71 -10.91 1.83
N HIS A 219 2.07 -9.87 2.31
CA HIS A 219 0.94 -9.95 3.22
C HIS A 219 -0.41 -9.74 2.50
N ASP A 220 -0.40 -9.39 1.21
CA ASP A 220 -1.60 -9.17 0.40
C ASP A 220 -2.04 -10.49 -0.28
N LEU A 221 -3.08 -11.11 0.28
CA LEU A 221 -3.60 -12.39 -0.19
C LEU A 221 -4.35 -12.27 -1.53
N ALA A 222 -4.92 -11.12 -1.84
CA ALA A 222 -5.55 -10.89 -3.12
C ALA A 222 -4.51 -10.87 -4.25
N VAL A 223 -3.33 -10.32 -3.99
CA VAL A 223 -2.17 -10.39 -4.89
C VAL A 223 -1.67 -11.82 -5.05
N VAL A 224 -1.55 -12.57 -3.93
CA VAL A 224 -1.13 -13.98 -3.96
C VAL A 224 -2.04 -14.81 -4.87
N ALA A 225 -3.36 -14.60 -4.79
CA ALA A 225 -4.34 -15.29 -5.63
C ALA A 225 -4.12 -15.07 -7.15
N GLN A 226 -3.42 -13.99 -7.54
CA GLN A 226 -3.17 -13.66 -8.94
C GLN A 226 -1.87 -14.23 -9.48
N ILE A 227 -0.87 -14.45 -8.63
CA ILE A 227 0.49 -14.79 -9.09
C ILE A 227 0.96 -16.17 -8.65
N ALA A 228 0.51 -16.68 -7.50
CA ALA A 228 1.04 -17.91 -6.92
C ALA A 228 0.46 -19.18 -7.54
N ASP A 229 1.32 -20.17 -7.77
CA ASP A 229 0.92 -21.56 -8.08
C ASP A 229 0.78 -22.37 -6.79
N HIS A 230 1.67 -22.13 -5.82
CA HIS A 230 1.72 -22.80 -4.52
C HIS A 230 1.84 -21.79 -3.39
N ILE A 231 1.24 -22.09 -2.24
CA ILE A 231 1.24 -21.19 -1.06
C ILE A 231 1.77 -21.95 0.14
N VAL A 232 2.69 -21.31 0.88
CA VAL A 232 3.19 -21.77 2.19
C VAL A 232 2.76 -20.76 3.25
N VAL A 233 1.93 -21.20 4.18
CA VAL A 233 1.38 -20.38 5.27
C VAL A 233 2.26 -20.49 6.49
N LEU A 234 2.82 -19.38 6.94
CA LEU A 234 3.79 -19.30 8.03
C LEU A 234 3.22 -18.59 9.25
N TYR A 235 3.48 -19.13 10.42
CA TYR A 235 3.17 -18.51 11.70
C TYR A 235 4.28 -18.78 12.71
N SER A 236 4.84 -17.73 13.31
CA SER A 236 5.87 -17.84 14.38
C SER A 236 7.05 -18.77 14.02
N GLY A 237 7.50 -18.74 12.75
CA GLY A 237 8.64 -19.51 12.25
C GLY A 237 8.35 -20.96 11.87
N GLU A 238 7.09 -21.36 11.80
CA GLU A 238 6.63 -22.72 11.47
C GLU A 238 5.68 -22.69 10.27
N VAL A 239 5.64 -23.79 9.50
CA VAL A 239 4.65 -23.99 8.43
C VAL A 239 3.36 -24.49 9.05
N MET A 240 2.27 -23.72 8.89
CA MET A 240 0.94 -24.10 9.37
C MET A 240 0.18 -24.93 8.33
N GLU A 241 0.31 -24.55 7.06
CA GLU A 241 -0.33 -25.22 5.94
C GLU A 241 0.42 -24.90 4.66
N GLN A 242 0.44 -25.83 3.71
CA GLN A 242 0.95 -25.59 2.35
C GLN A 242 0.14 -26.39 1.33
N GLY A 243 0.00 -25.84 0.14
CA GLY A 243 -0.75 -26.47 -0.94
C GLY A 243 -0.85 -25.58 -2.18
N THR A 244 -1.59 -26.03 -3.19
CA THR A 244 -1.86 -25.19 -4.35
C THR A 244 -2.60 -23.93 -3.96
N ALA A 245 -2.44 -22.85 -4.74
CA ALA A 245 -3.15 -21.60 -4.48
C ALA A 245 -4.67 -21.81 -4.35
N ASP A 246 -5.26 -22.63 -5.21
CA ASP A 246 -6.70 -22.96 -5.16
C ASP A 246 -7.10 -23.63 -3.84
N GLN A 247 -6.31 -24.60 -3.38
CA GLN A 247 -6.59 -25.31 -2.13
C GLN A 247 -6.54 -24.36 -0.94
N ILE A 248 -5.50 -23.55 -0.82
CA ILE A 248 -5.30 -22.65 0.35
C ILE A 248 -6.33 -21.52 0.36
N ILE A 249 -6.68 -20.96 -0.81
CA ILE A 249 -7.62 -19.84 -0.91
C ILE A 249 -9.08 -20.29 -0.73
N ASN A 250 -9.46 -21.40 -1.39
CA ASN A 250 -10.87 -21.82 -1.45
C ASN A 250 -11.24 -22.90 -0.43
N ASN A 251 -10.28 -23.71 0.04
CA ASN A 251 -10.52 -24.82 0.95
C ASN A 251 -9.42 -24.95 2.03
N PRO A 252 -9.09 -23.89 2.80
CA PRO A 252 -8.10 -23.97 3.86
C PRO A 252 -8.51 -24.97 4.95
N GLN A 253 -7.56 -25.76 5.42
CA GLN A 253 -7.81 -26.79 6.44
C GLN A 253 -7.38 -26.31 7.84
N HIS A 254 -6.23 -25.67 7.94
CA HIS A 254 -5.69 -25.23 9.22
C HIS A 254 -6.46 -24.02 9.80
N ALA A 255 -6.70 -24.01 11.12
CA ALA A 255 -7.47 -22.94 11.78
C ALA A 255 -6.86 -21.54 11.61
N TYR A 256 -5.53 -21.44 11.59
CA TYR A 256 -4.84 -20.18 11.36
C TYR A 256 -5.05 -19.68 9.93
N THR A 257 -4.93 -20.56 8.93
CA THR A 257 -5.17 -20.23 7.52
C THR A 257 -6.60 -19.73 7.31
N LYS A 258 -7.60 -20.38 7.92
CA LYS A 258 -9.01 -19.93 7.87
C LYS A 258 -9.16 -18.51 8.40
N ARG A 259 -8.59 -18.22 9.57
CA ARG A 259 -8.62 -16.86 10.16
C ARG A 259 -7.93 -15.83 9.27
N LEU A 260 -6.80 -16.20 8.65
CA LEU A 260 -6.06 -15.33 7.74
C LEU A 260 -6.91 -14.99 6.50
N MET A 261 -7.57 -15.99 5.91
CA MET A 261 -8.47 -15.81 4.77
C MET A 261 -9.72 -15.00 5.12
N GLU A 262 -10.29 -15.23 6.31
CA GLU A 262 -11.46 -14.46 6.80
C GLU A 262 -11.13 -12.99 7.05
N ALA A 263 -9.92 -12.67 7.50
CA ALA A 263 -9.50 -11.30 7.76
C ALA A 263 -9.39 -10.45 6.49
N VAL A 264 -9.14 -11.08 5.34
CA VAL A 264 -8.94 -10.40 4.04
C VAL A 264 -10.20 -10.42 3.18
N ARG A 265 -11.10 -11.39 3.37
CA ARG A 265 -12.39 -11.38 2.65
C ARG A 265 -13.19 -10.18 3.15
N PRO A 266 -13.44 -9.15 2.33
CA PRO A 266 -14.34 -8.09 2.73
C PRO A 266 -15.69 -8.77 3.04
N LYS A 267 -16.11 -8.72 4.28
CA LYS A 267 -17.52 -8.97 4.57
C LYS A 267 -18.26 -7.84 3.84
N PRO A 268 -19.21 -8.14 2.96
CA PRO A 268 -20.10 -7.11 2.49
C PRO A 268 -20.74 -6.52 3.76
N MET A 269 -20.36 -5.34 4.14
CA MET A 269 -21.10 -4.55 5.14
C MET A 269 -22.34 -3.95 4.47
N ALA A 270 -23.03 -4.76 3.63
CA ALA A 270 -24.36 -4.46 3.18
C ALA A 270 -25.26 -4.43 4.42
N GLY A 271 -25.63 -3.24 4.87
CA GLY A 271 -26.62 -3.03 5.93
C GLY A 271 -26.05 -2.69 7.31
N MET A 272 -24.77 -2.37 7.46
CA MET A 272 -24.30 -1.58 8.58
C MET A 272 -24.09 -0.11 8.16
N GLY A 273 -25.13 0.49 7.58
CA GLY A 273 -25.47 1.82 8.03
C GLY A 273 -25.72 1.60 9.52
N THR A 274 -24.69 1.74 10.33
CA THR A 274 -24.85 1.73 11.76
C THR A 274 -25.82 2.87 12.03
N GLU A 275 -27.08 2.53 12.38
CA GLU A 275 -27.84 3.38 13.27
C GLU A 275 -26.92 3.54 14.48
N VAL A 276 -26.02 4.50 14.41
CA VAL A 276 -25.15 4.86 15.52
C VAL A 276 -26.10 5.38 16.59
N SER A 277 -26.41 4.49 17.50
CA SER A 277 -27.18 4.81 18.69
C SER A 277 -26.34 5.68 19.62
N GLY A 278 -26.26 6.96 19.33
CA GLY A 278 -25.60 7.93 20.19
C GLY A 278 -25.93 9.37 19.76
N ASP A 279 -26.18 10.21 20.74
CA ASP A 279 -26.45 11.65 20.64
C ASP A 279 -25.32 12.46 19.93
N HIS A 280 -24.29 11.77 19.38
CA HIS A 280 -23.07 12.36 18.83
C HIS A 280 -23.10 12.61 17.32
N HIS A 281 -24.03 11.98 16.57
CA HIS A 281 -24.23 12.27 15.16
C HIS A 281 -25.09 13.52 14.98
N ARG A 282 -24.44 14.63 14.71
CA ARG A 282 -25.13 15.83 14.22
C ARG A 282 -24.82 15.93 12.72
N ASP A 283 -25.86 16.11 11.92
CA ASP A 283 -25.73 16.41 10.47
C ASP A 283 -25.26 17.88 10.28
N VAL A 284 -24.15 18.18 10.97
CA VAL A 284 -23.47 19.49 10.95
C VAL A 284 -22.02 19.24 10.60
N ASP A 285 -21.50 20.02 9.67
CA ASP A 285 -20.10 19.97 9.27
C ASP A 285 -19.20 20.37 10.45
N ASN A 286 -18.30 19.46 10.83
CA ASN A 286 -17.30 19.67 11.87
C ASN A 286 -16.06 20.33 11.26
N LEU A 287 -15.52 19.76 10.15
CA LEU A 287 -14.37 20.32 9.44
C LEU A 287 -14.70 20.50 7.96
N GLU A 288 -14.54 21.72 7.46
CA GLU A 288 -14.76 22.04 6.05
C GLU A 288 -13.50 22.62 5.41
N VAL A 289 -13.31 22.27 4.15
CA VAL A 289 -12.29 22.84 3.26
C VAL A 289 -13.02 23.48 2.10
N LYS A 290 -12.83 24.78 1.88
CA LYS A 290 -13.55 25.55 0.84
C LYS A 290 -12.59 26.17 -0.16
N ALA A 291 -12.80 25.88 -1.45
CA ALA A 291 -12.08 26.44 -2.61
C ALA A 291 -10.55 26.44 -2.42
N MET A 292 -10.01 25.38 -1.80
CA MET A 292 -8.63 25.33 -1.38
C MET A 292 -7.66 25.06 -2.51
N THR A 293 -6.63 25.88 -2.63
CA THR A 293 -5.46 25.68 -3.50
C THR A 293 -4.20 25.70 -2.63
N ALA A 294 -3.40 24.66 -2.74
CA ALA A 294 -2.19 24.49 -1.94
C ALA A 294 -1.07 23.74 -2.69
N GLY A 295 0.16 23.92 -2.23
CA GLY A 295 1.34 23.26 -2.81
C GLY A 295 2.63 23.70 -2.12
N TYR A 296 3.75 23.39 -2.74
CA TYR A 296 5.07 23.58 -2.14
C TYR A 296 5.89 24.69 -2.82
N GLY A 297 7.04 25.02 -2.22
CA GLY A 297 8.02 25.98 -2.77
C GLY A 297 7.70 27.46 -2.51
N GLY A 298 6.74 27.74 -1.60
CA GLY A 298 6.27 29.08 -1.27
C GLY A 298 5.22 29.64 -2.23
N ILE A 299 4.57 30.72 -1.82
CA ILE A 299 3.47 31.35 -2.55
C ILE A 299 4.01 32.53 -3.36
N VAL A 300 3.75 32.57 -4.68
CA VAL A 300 4.13 33.65 -5.58
C VAL A 300 2.89 34.12 -6.33
N LYS A 301 2.53 35.40 -6.19
CA LYS A 301 1.33 35.99 -6.80
C LYS A 301 0.02 35.25 -6.45
N GLY A 302 -0.09 34.72 -5.24
CA GLY A 302 -1.27 34.00 -4.77
C GLY A 302 -1.39 32.56 -5.26
N GLU A 303 -0.35 32.01 -5.88
CA GLU A 303 -0.25 30.59 -6.29
C GLU A 303 0.99 29.94 -5.70
N PRO A 304 0.96 28.65 -5.34
CA PRO A 304 2.15 27.94 -4.93
C PRO A 304 3.08 27.71 -6.13
N LYS A 305 4.39 27.75 -5.93
CA LYS A 305 5.36 27.48 -7.02
C LYS A 305 5.17 26.10 -7.61
N ILE A 306 4.85 25.12 -6.77
CA ILE A 306 4.56 23.74 -7.16
C ILE A 306 3.13 23.46 -6.69
N PRO A 307 2.10 23.69 -7.53
CA PRO A 307 0.72 23.47 -7.16
C PRO A 307 0.44 21.96 -7.08
N ILE A 308 -0.14 21.53 -5.96
CA ILE A 308 -0.55 20.14 -5.74
C ILE A 308 -2.07 20.03 -5.68
N LEU A 309 -2.73 20.88 -4.91
CA LEU A 309 -4.18 20.90 -4.74
C LEU A 309 -4.78 22.12 -5.44
N LYS A 310 -5.90 21.94 -6.14
CA LYS A 310 -6.56 22.98 -6.92
C LYS A 310 -8.06 22.92 -6.70
N ASP A 311 -8.61 23.97 -6.08
CA ASP A 311 -10.06 24.15 -5.88
C ASP A 311 -10.72 22.97 -5.19
N ILE A 312 -10.17 22.58 -4.05
CA ILE A 312 -10.66 21.46 -3.23
C ILE A 312 -11.80 21.93 -2.35
N ASN A 313 -12.91 21.18 -2.38
CA ASN A 313 -14.04 21.33 -1.49
C ASN A 313 -14.35 19.98 -0.85
N VAL A 314 -14.22 19.87 0.47
CA VAL A 314 -14.45 18.63 1.24
C VAL A 314 -15.04 19.03 2.59
N SER A 315 -16.06 18.31 3.04
CA SER A 315 -16.60 18.45 4.39
C SER A 315 -16.53 17.14 5.17
N VAL A 316 -16.41 17.25 6.48
CA VAL A 316 -16.41 16.14 7.43
C VAL A 316 -17.46 16.43 8.48
N LYS A 317 -18.51 15.65 8.51
CA LYS A 317 -19.57 15.79 9.51
C LYS A 317 -19.13 15.28 10.87
N ASN A 318 -19.78 15.76 11.92
CA ASN A 318 -19.44 15.38 13.29
C ASN A 318 -19.66 13.87 13.51
N GLY A 319 -18.63 13.16 14.01
CA GLY A 319 -18.64 11.72 14.24
C GLY A 319 -18.58 10.86 12.97
N HIS A 320 -18.40 11.46 11.77
CA HIS A 320 -18.28 10.74 10.50
C HIS A 320 -16.84 10.43 10.15
N VAL A 321 -16.69 9.46 9.27
CA VAL A 321 -15.42 9.09 8.63
C VAL A 321 -15.47 9.44 7.15
N VAL A 322 -14.61 10.35 6.72
CA VAL A 322 -14.40 10.66 5.30
C VAL A 322 -13.14 9.93 4.82
N GLY A 323 -13.34 9.00 3.89
CA GLY A 323 -12.27 8.27 3.22
C GLY A 323 -11.71 9.08 2.03
N VAL A 324 -10.40 9.32 1.98
CA VAL A 324 -9.76 10.00 0.84
C VAL A 324 -8.92 8.99 0.07
N ILE A 325 -9.31 8.72 -1.18
CA ILE A 325 -8.66 7.75 -2.06
C ILE A 325 -8.09 8.39 -3.33
N GLY A 326 -7.18 7.70 -3.99
CA GLY A 326 -6.57 8.11 -5.26
C GLY A 326 -5.14 7.57 -5.39
N GLU A 327 -4.56 7.71 -6.58
CA GLU A 327 -3.19 7.26 -6.88
C GLU A 327 -2.14 7.94 -6.01
N SER A 328 -0.95 7.32 -5.93
CA SER A 328 0.19 7.92 -5.23
C SER A 328 0.57 9.26 -5.87
N GLY A 329 0.82 10.28 -5.02
CA GLY A 329 1.16 11.63 -5.48
C GLY A 329 -0.02 12.50 -5.93
N CYS A 330 -1.29 12.04 -5.89
CA CYS A 330 -2.45 12.86 -6.26
C CYS A 330 -2.78 13.99 -5.27
N GLY A 331 -2.14 14.04 -4.08
CA GLY A 331 -2.30 15.13 -3.12
C GLY A 331 -2.98 14.78 -1.79
N LYS A 332 -3.30 13.51 -1.51
CA LYS A 332 -4.00 13.07 -0.27
C LYS A 332 -3.33 13.56 1.01
N SER A 333 -2.05 13.24 1.21
CA SER A 333 -1.28 13.70 2.38
C SER A 333 -1.09 15.21 2.41
N THR A 334 -1.07 15.87 1.24
CA THR A 334 -1.03 17.34 1.16
C THR A 334 -2.33 17.94 1.68
N LEU A 335 -3.48 17.37 1.34
CA LEU A 335 -4.79 17.78 1.85
C LEU A 335 -4.82 17.69 3.39
N ALA A 336 -4.44 16.55 3.96
CA ALA A 336 -4.40 16.38 5.41
C ALA A 336 -3.42 17.38 6.09
N ARG A 337 -2.25 17.64 5.49
CA ARG A 337 -1.31 18.65 6.02
C ARG A 337 -1.88 20.06 6.02
N VAL A 338 -2.67 20.42 5.01
CA VAL A 338 -3.34 21.74 4.99
C VAL A 338 -4.43 21.78 6.06
N MET A 339 -5.27 20.75 6.19
CA MET A 339 -6.27 20.67 7.26
C MET A 339 -5.62 20.83 8.64
N ALA A 340 -4.47 20.20 8.87
CA ALA A 340 -3.70 20.29 10.11
C ALA A 340 -2.97 21.62 10.32
N GLY A 341 -2.94 22.54 9.33
CA GLY A 341 -2.16 23.76 9.36
C GLY A 341 -0.64 23.59 9.18
N MET A 342 -0.20 22.37 8.83
CA MET A 342 1.23 22.06 8.60
C MET A 342 1.72 22.58 7.23
N LEU A 343 0.81 22.92 6.34
CA LEU A 343 1.06 23.53 5.05
C LEU A 343 0.02 24.63 4.83
N PRO A 344 0.40 25.92 4.84
CA PRO A 344 -0.57 26.99 4.63
C PRO A 344 -1.11 26.95 3.19
N PRO A 345 -2.45 27.12 3.01
CA PRO A 345 -3.04 27.20 1.69
C PRO A 345 -2.66 28.53 1.01
N ALA A 346 -2.54 28.51 -0.33
CA ALA A 346 -2.37 29.74 -1.10
C ALA A 346 -3.69 30.48 -1.28
N ARG A 347 -4.81 29.74 -1.35
CA ARG A 347 -6.20 30.24 -1.40
C ARG A 347 -7.13 29.28 -0.71
N GLY A 348 -8.32 29.79 -0.37
CA GLY A 348 -9.35 29.02 0.31
C GLY A 348 -9.15 28.93 1.80
N ASP A 349 -10.08 28.28 2.45
CA ASP A 349 -10.20 28.29 3.91
C ASP A 349 -10.37 26.86 4.46
N VAL A 350 -9.85 26.66 5.67
CA VAL A 350 -10.19 25.52 6.53
C VAL A 350 -11.06 26.06 7.66
N ILE A 351 -12.22 25.46 7.85
CA ILE A 351 -13.24 25.89 8.80
C ILE A 351 -13.50 24.75 9.78
N LEU A 352 -13.50 25.00 11.08
CA LEU A 352 -13.80 24.05 12.13
C LEU A 352 -14.96 24.58 12.97
N ASP A 353 -16.03 23.83 13.12
CA ASP A 353 -17.25 24.24 13.84
C ASP A 353 -17.83 25.59 13.37
N GLY A 354 -17.67 25.92 12.09
CA GLY A 354 -18.10 27.19 11.50
C GLY A 354 -17.08 28.33 11.62
N ASP A 355 -16.01 28.18 12.39
CA ASP A 355 -14.96 29.15 12.56
C ASP A 355 -13.77 28.89 11.62
N LYS A 356 -13.31 29.94 10.94
CA LYS A 356 -12.14 29.87 10.07
C LYS A 356 -10.87 29.68 10.89
N LEU A 357 -10.12 28.61 10.58
CA LEU A 357 -8.81 28.35 11.16
C LEU A 357 -7.70 29.14 10.44
N GLU A 358 -6.68 29.55 11.19
CA GLU A 358 -5.46 30.12 10.59
C GLU A 358 -4.75 29.06 9.73
N GLY A 359 -4.19 29.50 8.60
CA GLY A 359 -3.57 28.61 7.62
C GLY A 359 -2.27 27.98 8.09
N ASP A 360 -1.49 28.68 8.93
CA ASP A 360 -0.22 28.21 9.48
C ASP A 360 -0.41 27.69 10.91
N LEU A 361 0.20 26.56 11.22
CA LEU A 361 0.17 25.93 12.53
C LEU A 361 0.65 26.88 13.65
N GLN A 362 1.60 27.76 13.33
CA GLN A 362 2.19 28.69 14.32
C GLN A 362 1.20 29.80 14.74
N ASP A 363 0.24 30.11 13.89
CA ASP A 363 -0.76 31.17 14.12
C ASP A 363 -2.05 30.62 14.74
N ARG A 364 -2.23 29.26 14.76
CA ARG A 364 -3.39 28.62 15.37
C ARG A 364 -3.38 28.71 16.89
N LYS A 365 -4.55 28.94 17.49
CA LYS A 365 -4.73 28.90 18.95
C LYS A 365 -4.53 27.48 19.49
N LEU A 366 -4.19 27.40 20.77
CA LEU A 366 -3.95 26.10 21.44
C LEU A 366 -5.17 25.17 21.36
N GLU A 367 -6.38 25.73 21.50
CA GLU A 367 -7.63 24.98 21.39
C GLU A 367 -7.84 24.43 19.97
N GLU A 368 -7.52 25.20 18.92
CA GLU A 368 -7.60 24.75 17.51
C GLU A 368 -6.60 23.64 17.22
N LEU A 369 -5.38 23.75 17.78
CA LEU A 369 -4.35 22.71 17.69
C LEU A 369 -4.76 21.43 18.41
N GLN A 370 -5.48 21.54 19.53
CA GLN A 370 -5.99 20.40 20.29
C GLN A 370 -7.06 19.65 19.51
N LYS A 371 -8.02 20.37 18.92
CA LYS A 371 -9.19 19.81 18.24
C LYS A 371 -8.84 19.02 16.98
N VAL A 372 -7.80 19.41 16.22
CA VAL A 372 -7.39 18.74 14.98
C VAL A 372 -6.04 18.07 15.17
N GLN A 373 -6.03 16.73 15.21
CA GLN A 373 -4.81 15.95 15.42
C GLN A 373 -4.42 15.15 14.19
N PHE A 374 -3.11 15.01 13.96
CA PHE A 374 -2.54 14.30 12.83
C PHE A 374 -1.88 12.97 13.25
N VAL A 375 -2.28 11.88 12.64
CA VAL A 375 -1.67 10.55 12.80
C VAL A 375 -0.80 10.26 11.58
N PHE A 376 0.51 10.19 11.78
CA PHE A 376 1.48 10.00 10.71
C PHE A 376 1.49 8.56 10.20
N GLN A 377 1.78 8.38 8.91
CA GLN A 377 1.85 7.12 8.21
C GLN A 377 2.81 6.12 8.89
N MET A 378 4.04 6.55 9.19
CA MET A 378 5.07 5.69 9.76
C MET A 378 5.22 5.94 11.27
N ALA A 379 4.70 5.02 12.09
CA ALA A 379 4.84 5.09 13.54
C ALA A 379 6.31 5.07 14.01
N ASP A 380 7.19 4.37 13.30
CA ASP A 380 8.62 4.29 13.61
C ASP A 380 9.31 5.66 13.59
N THR A 381 8.96 6.53 12.65
CA THR A 381 9.51 7.90 12.55
C THR A 381 8.73 8.91 13.39
N ALA A 382 7.45 8.63 13.67
CA ALA A 382 6.58 9.50 14.44
C ALA A 382 6.83 9.44 15.95
N LEU A 383 7.31 8.31 16.47
CA LEU A 383 7.58 8.11 17.89
C LEU A 383 9.07 8.34 18.21
N ASN A 384 9.36 9.14 19.22
CA ASN A 384 10.74 9.37 19.64
C ASN A 384 11.31 8.10 20.30
N PRO A 385 12.33 7.42 19.68
CA PRO A 385 12.85 6.15 20.18
C PRO A 385 13.56 6.24 21.53
N LYS A 386 13.92 7.44 21.97
CA LYS A 386 14.62 7.71 23.23
C LYS A 386 13.68 8.06 24.40
N LYS A 387 12.36 8.03 24.17
CA LYS A 387 11.35 8.35 25.18
C LYS A 387 10.52 7.13 25.52
N LEU A 388 10.12 7.02 26.78
CA LEU A 388 9.16 6.01 27.21
C LEU A 388 7.79 6.27 26.59
N ILE A 389 7.02 5.22 26.35
CA ILE A 389 5.65 5.31 25.82
C ILE A 389 4.79 6.22 26.70
N GLY A 390 4.91 6.09 28.02
CA GLY A 390 4.20 6.96 28.98
C GLY A 390 4.53 8.45 28.82
N ASP A 391 5.77 8.79 28.45
CA ASP A 391 6.14 10.17 28.17
C ASP A 391 5.59 10.66 26.82
N ILE A 392 5.59 9.77 25.81
CA ILE A 392 5.08 10.08 24.47
C ILE A 392 3.58 10.41 24.53
N ILE A 393 2.77 9.55 25.18
CA ILE A 393 1.34 9.75 25.37
C ILE A 393 1.08 10.88 26.39
N GLY A 394 1.92 10.99 27.41
CA GLY A 394 1.79 12.00 28.45
C GLY A 394 2.09 13.43 27.99
N ARG A 395 2.84 13.61 26.89
CA ARG A 395 3.19 14.95 26.40
C ARG A 395 1.98 15.78 25.95
N PRO A 396 1.04 15.28 25.13
CA PRO A 396 -0.19 16.00 24.82
C PRO A 396 -1.04 16.30 26.08
N LEU A 397 -1.12 15.38 27.03
CA LEU A 397 -1.85 15.59 28.29
C LEU A 397 -1.27 16.75 29.11
N GLU A 398 0.04 16.89 29.14
CA GLU A 398 0.69 18.04 29.78
C GLU A 398 0.48 19.32 29.01
N PHE A 399 0.60 19.26 27.69
CA PHE A 399 0.59 20.44 26.82
C PHE A 399 -0.80 21.05 26.67
N TYR A 400 -1.82 20.24 26.42
CA TYR A 400 -3.18 20.73 26.18
C TYR A 400 -4.01 20.81 27.47
N HIS A 401 -3.83 19.86 28.40
CA HIS A 401 -4.69 19.77 29.60
C HIS A 401 -3.97 20.15 30.91
N GLY A 402 -2.66 20.43 30.85
CA GLY A 402 -1.89 20.81 32.04
C GLY A 402 -1.70 19.67 33.06
N LEU A 403 -2.04 18.42 32.72
CA LEU A 403 -1.99 17.27 33.62
C LEU A 403 -0.55 16.91 34.00
N LYS A 404 -0.30 16.64 35.30
CA LYS A 404 1.02 16.29 35.84
C LYS A 404 0.94 15.14 36.85
N GLY A 405 2.09 14.53 37.13
CA GLY A 405 2.25 13.54 38.21
C GLY A 405 1.27 12.38 38.10
N LYS A 406 0.62 12.01 39.20
CA LYS A 406 -0.26 10.83 39.28
C LYS A 406 -1.47 10.91 38.34
N GLU A 407 -2.05 12.08 38.15
CA GLU A 407 -3.21 12.25 37.24
C GLU A 407 -2.82 11.97 35.79
N LYS A 408 -1.67 12.47 35.34
CA LYS A 408 -1.12 12.16 34.02
C LYS A 408 -0.92 10.66 33.83
N HIS A 409 -0.28 9.98 34.81
CA HIS A 409 -0.04 8.53 34.73
C HIS A 409 -1.34 7.72 34.66
N LYS A 410 -2.36 8.13 35.45
CA LYS A 410 -3.68 7.51 35.39
C LYS A 410 -4.30 7.67 34.01
N LYS A 411 -4.28 8.88 33.43
CA LYS A 411 -4.84 9.14 32.10
C LYS A 411 -4.10 8.42 30.98
N VAL A 412 -2.76 8.31 31.07
CA VAL A 412 -1.95 7.49 30.16
C VAL A 412 -2.40 6.03 30.19
N ALA A 413 -2.63 5.46 31.38
CA ALA A 413 -3.11 4.07 31.50
C ALA A 413 -4.51 3.89 30.90
N GLU A 414 -5.42 4.84 31.10
CA GLU A 414 -6.76 4.83 30.47
C GLU A 414 -6.67 4.88 28.94
N ILE A 415 -5.81 5.74 28.38
CA ILE A 415 -5.61 5.85 26.93
C ILE A 415 -4.98 4.58 26.34
N LEU A 416 -4.00 3.97 27.03
CA LEU A 416 -3.44 2.69 26.62
C LEU A 416 -4.53 1.60 26.55
N GLN A 417 -5.43 1.55 27.52
CA GLN A 417 -6.56 0.62 27.51
C GLN A 417 -7.54 0.90 26.36
N LEU A 418 -7.78 2.19 26.02
CA LEU A 418 -8.61 2.56 24.87
C LEU A 418 -8.05 2.03 23.54
N VAL A 419 -6.73 1.99 23.39
CA VAL A 419 -6.07 1.42 22.21
C VAL A 419 -5.71 -0.07 22.39
N GLU A 420 -6.36 -0.75 23.34
CA GLU A 420 -6.20 -2.19 23.63
C GLU A 420 -4.76 -2.62 23.92
N LEU A 421 -4.03 -1.78 24.65
CA LEU A 421 -2.68 -2.07 25.13
C LEU A 421 -2.64 -2.09 26.67
N PRO A 422 -1.87 -3.01 27.28
CA PRO A 422 -1.68 -3.05 28.71
C PRO A 422 -1.04 -1.77 29.26
N ALA A 423 -1.47 -1.34 30.45
CA ALA A 423 -0.96 -0.11 31.08
C ALA A 423 0.56 -0.13 31.35
N GLU A 424 1.14 -1.32 31.56
CA GLU A 424 2.57 -1.52 31.72
C GLU A 424 3.42 -1.10 30.51
N PHE A 425 2.81 -0.98 29.33
CA PHE A 425 3.52 -0.48 28.14
C PHE A 425 4.00 0.96 28.33
N ALA A 426 3.45 1.71 29.26
CA ALA A 426 3.93 3.05 29.61
C ALA A 426 5.42 3.08 29.97
N SER A 427 5.98 2.00 30.50
CA SER A 427 7.38 1.89 30.90
C SER A 427 8.32 1.34 29.82
N ARG A 428 7.81 1.01 28.62
CA ARG A 428 8.59 0.50 27.49
C ARG A 428 9.06 1.62 26.57
N TYR A 429 10.08 1.30 25.77
CA TYR A 429 10.52 2.13 24.66
C TYR A 429 9.88 1.69 23.33
N PRO A 430 9.74 2.57 22.33
CA PRO A 430 9.21 2.21 21.00
C PRO A 430 9.94 1.02 20.34
N MET A 431 11.24 0.89 20.55
CA MET A 431 12.05 -0.21 19.98
C MET A 431 11.64 -1.61 20.48
N GLU A 432 10.97 -1.68 21.63
CA GLU A 432 10.49 -2.94 22.24
C GLU A 432 9.12 -3.38 21.71
N LEU A 433 8.53 -2.61 20.78
CA LEU A 433 7.18 -2.82 20.31
C LEU A 433 7.16 -3.32 18.86
N SER A 434 6.16 -4.15 18.53
CA SER A 434 5.85 -4.50 17.14
C SER A 434 5.29 -3.31 16.34
N GLY A 435 5.29 -3.37 15.01
CA GLY A 435 4.75 -2.33 14.14
C GLY A 435 3.30 -1.95 14.48
N GLY A 436 2.43 -2.94 14.66
CA GLY A 436 1.04 -2.70 15.04
C GLY A 436 0.87 -2.09 16.43
N GLN A 437 1.73 -2.46 17.39
CA GLN A 437 1.74 -1.84 18.72
C GLN A 437 2.21 -0.39 18.65
N LYS A 438 3.26 -0.08 17.86
CA LYS A 438 3.71 1.30 17.61
C LYS A 438 2.62 2.14 16.98
N GLN A 439 1.86 1.58 16.03
CA GLN A 439 0.75 2.28 15.39
C GLN A 439 -0.37 2.61 16.40
N ARG A 440 -0.71 1.68 17.29
CA ARG A 440 -1.66 1.93 18.38
C ARG A 440 -1.15 3.02 19.34
N ILE A 441 0.15 3.11 19.61
CA ILE A 441 0.76 4.20 20.40
C ILE A 441 0.69 5.53 19.65
N ASN A 442 0.89 5.53 18.33
CA ASN A 442 0.75 6.73 17.50
C ASN A 442 -0.70 7.27 17.56
N LEU A 443 -1.71 6.40 17.50
CA LEU A 443 -3.11 6.75 17.72
C LEU A 443 -3.35 7.25 19.16
N ALA A 444 -2.82 6.56 20.17
CA ALA A 444 -2.95 6.92 21.57
C ALA A 444 -2.39 8.32 21.86
N ARG A 445 -1.27 8.69 21.23
CA ARG A 445 -0.68 10.03 21.34
C ARG A 445 -1.63 11.12 20.83
N SER A 446 -2.27 10.89 19.68
CA SER A 446 -3.24 11.86 19.12
C SER A 446 -4.52 11.92 19.96
N LEU A 447 -5.03 10.78 20.43
CA LEU A 447 -6.19 10.72 21.34
C LEU A 447 -5.94 11.40 22.69
N ALA A 448 -4.69 11.47 23.13
CA ALA A 448 -4.33 12.15 24.39
C ALA A 448 -4.59 13.68 24.36
N ALA A 449 -4.79 14.26 23.19
CA ALA A 449 -5.22 15.64 23.04
C ALA A 449 -6.74 15.83 23.23
N ASP A 450 -7.53 14.74 23.23
CA ASP A 450 -9.00 14.77 23.19
C ASP A 450 -9.53 15.52 21.95
N PRO A 451 -9.20 15.06 20.74
CA PRO A 451 -9.49 15.75 19.50
C PRO A 451 -10.95 15.61 19.06
N GLU A 452 -11.45 16.57 18.29
CA GLU A 452 -12.72 16.47 17.56
C GLU A 452 -12.54 15.83 16.18
N VAL A 453 -11.37 16.05 15.53
CA VAL A 453 -11.03 15.51 14.22
C VAL A 453 -9.64 14.84 14.24
N MET A 454 -9.55 13.63 13.75
CA MET A 454 -8.28 12.93 13.54
C MET A 454 -8.00 12.73 12.04
N LEU A 455 -6.86 13.24 11.59
CA LEU A 455 -6.37 13.11 10.23
C LEU A 455 -5.42 11.91 10.17
N CYS A 456 -5.88 10.79 9.61
CA CYS A 456 -5.15 9.53 9.56
C CYS A 456 -4.52 9.33 8.18
N ASP A 457 -3.22 9.56 8.06
CA ASP A 457 -2.48 9.44 6.79
C ASP A 457 -1.89 8.04 6.65
N GLU A 458 -2.54 7.19 5.86
CA GLU A 458 -2.13 5.79 5.54
C GLU A 458 -1.75 4.94 6.76
N VAL A 459 -2.53 5.02 7.83
CA VAL A 459 -2.20 4.38 9.12
C VAL A 459 -2.21 2.85 9.12
N THR A 460 -2.68 2.21 8.05
CA THR A 460 -2.72 0.75 7.88
C THR A 460 -1.73 0.22 6.83
N SER A 461 -1.11 1.09 6.02
CA SER A 461 -0.32 0.68 4.83
C SER A 461 0.93 -0.16 5.12
N ALA A 462 1.52 -0.02 6.32
CA ALA A 462 2.70 -0.78 6.73
C ALA A 462 2.39 -1.99 7.64
N LEU A 463 1.11 -2.35 7.76
CA LEU A 463 0.64 -3.42 8.64
C LEU A 463 0.20 -4.63 7.83
N ASP A 464 0.39 -5.82 8.39
CA ASP A 464 -0.22 -7.03 7.82
C ASP A 464 -1.76 -6.97 7.93
N SER A 465 -2.44 -7.78 7.11
CA SER A 465 -3.89 -7.73 6.94
C SER A 465 -4.67 -7.93 8.26
N ILE A 466 -4.19 -8.82 9.15
CA ILE A 466 -4.84 -9.08 10.46
C ILE A 466 -4.68 -7.87 11.39
N VAL A 467 -3.47 -7.33 11.48
CA VAL A 467 -3.18 -6.16 12.31
C VAL A 467 -3.90 -4.92 11.76
N GLY A 468 -3.94 -4.74 10.43
CA GLY A 468 -4.68 -3.67 9.76
C GLY A 468 -6.18 -3.73 10.08
N ALA A 469 -6.81 -4.90 9.94
CA ALA A 469 -8.22 -5.10 10.30
C ALA A 469 -8.51 -4.79 11.78
N ASN A 470 -7.60 -5.17 12.69
CA ASN A 470 -7.73 -4.84 14.10
C ASN A 470 -7.59 -3.33 14.37
N VAL A 471 -6.76 -2.61 13.62
CA VAL A 471 -6.65 -1.14 13.73
C VAL A 471 -7.95 -0.48 13.24
N ILE A 472 -8.53 -0.93 12.13
CA ILE A 472 -9.84 -0.41 11.64
C ILE A 472 -10.93 -0.64 12.69
N LYS A 473 -11.02 -1.85 13.24
CA LYS A 473 -11.97 -2.16 14.31
C LYS A 473 -11.76 -1.26 15.55
N LEU A 474 -10.52 -0.99 15.90
CA LEU A 474 -10.17 -0.05 16.98
C LEU A 474 -10.66 1.37 16.67
N LEU A 475 -10.40 1.89 15.45
CA LEU A 475 -10.85 3.23 15.03
C LEU A 475 -12.38 3.34 15.04
N THR A 476 -13.10 2.31 14.57
CA THR A 476 -14.57 2.24 14.66
C THR A 476 -15.02 2.32 16.13
N GLY A 477 -14.45 1.50 17.00
CA GLY A 477 -14.79 1.53 18.43
C GLY A 477 -14.42 2.84 19.13
N LEU A 478 -13.38 3.55 18.67
CA LEU A 478 -13.03 4.88 19.16
C LEU A 478 -14.07 5.92 18.71
N ARG A 479 -14.45 5.94 17.42
CA ARG A 479 -15.52 6.78 16.90
C ARG A 479 -16.78 6.65 17.75
N ASP A 480 -17.23 5.42 17.95
CA ASP A 480 -18.49 5.12 18.66
C ASP A 480 -18.44 5.54 20.15
N LYS A 481 -17.24 5.48 20.78
CA LYS A 481 -17.07 5.83 22.20
C LYS A 481 -16.83 7.32 22.45
N THR A 482 -16.13 7.99 21.55
CA THR A 482 -15.65 9.37 21.78
C THR A 482 -16.33 10.39 20.87
N GLY A 483 -17.02 9.97 19.81
CA GLY A 483 -17.63 10.87 18.82
C GLY A 483 -16.64 11.59 17.92
N VAL A 484 -15.36 11.18 17.91
CA VAL A 484 -14.31 11.80 17.09
C VAL A 484 -14.57 11.53 15.61
N SER A 485 -14.41 12.57 14.78
CA SER A 485 -14.49 12.46 13.32
C SER A 485 -13.14 12.07 12.72
N PHE A 486 -13.15 11.37 11.59
CA PHE A 486 -11.92 10.95 10.93
C PHE A 486 -11.85 11.42 9.48
N VAL A 487 -10.67 11.89 9.07
CA VAL A 487 -10.26 11.90 7.65
C VAL A 487 -9.29 10.75 7.47
N PHE A 488 -9.72 9.71 6.78
CA PHE A 488 -8.97 8.47 6.63
C PHE A 488 -8.40 8.37 5.21
N ILE A 489 -7.10 8.58 5.08
CA ILE A 489 -6.39 8.48 3.80
C ILE A 489 -5.85 7.06 3.65
N SER A 490 -6.19 6.43 2.52
CA SER A 490 -5.63 5.13 2.13
C SER A 490 -5.53 5.01 0.61
N HIS A 491 -4.65 4.14 0.15
CA HIS A 491 -4.63 3.67 -1.24
C HIS A 491 -5.43 2.36 -1.41
N ASP A 492 -5.84 1.72 -0.31
CA ASP A 492 -6.65 0.51 -0.31
C ASP A 492 -8.13 0.88 -0.20
N LEU A 493 -8.81 0.80 -1.36
CA LEU A 493 -10.24 1.07 -1.47
C LEU A 493 -11.08 0.13 -0.60
N SER A 494 -10.68 -1.15 -0.47
CA SER A 494 -11.43 -2.13 0.32
C SER A 494 -11.45 -1.76 1.80
N THR A 495 -10.32 -1.30 2.34
CA THR A 495 -10.22 -0.78 3.70
C THR A 495 -11.09 0.47 3.89
N VAL A 496 -11.04 1.43 2.96
CA VAL A 496 -11.86 2.65 3.01
C VAL A 496 -13.35 2.31 2.97
N ALA A 497 -13.77 1.47 2.02
CA ALA A 497 -15.15 1.02 1.87
C ALA A 497 -15.73 0.33 3.12
N SER A 498 -14.87 -0.32 3.93
CA SER A 498 -15.29 -0.99 5.16
C SER A 498 -15.44 -0.08 6.38
N PHE A 499 -14.96 1.17 6.31
CA PHE A 499 -14.84 2.06 7.46
C PHE A 499 -15.43 3.45 7.23
N ALA A 500 -15.37 3.99 6.01
CA ALA A 500 -15.78 5.35 5.69
C ALA A 500 -17.31 5.46 5.49
N ASP A 501 -17.88 6.56 5.98
CA ASP A 501 -19.28 6.94 5.72
C ASP A 501 -19.40 7.67 4.37
N GLU A 502 -18.39 8.48 4.03
CA GLU A 502 -18.27 9.21 2.75
C GLU A 502 -16.90 8.97 2.12
N ILE A 503 -16.83 8.99 0.79
CA ILE A 503 -15.59 8.84 0.02
C ILE A 503 -15.34 10.08 -0.82
N VAL A 504 -14.10 10.54 -0.82
CA VAL A 504 -13.55 11.58 -1.68
C VAL A 504 -12.49 10.99 -2.60
N VAL A 505 -12.73 11.00 -3.90
CA VAL A 505 -11.81 10.50 -4.92
C VAL A 505 -10.97 11.65 -5.46
N LEU A 506 -9.66 11.61 -5.21
CA LEU A 506 -8.71 12.64 -5.59
C LEU A 506 -7.86 12.20 -6.76
N TYR A 507 -7.83 12.99 -7.84
CA TYR A 507 -6.95 12.77 -9.00
C TYR A 507 -6.20 14.05 -9.37
N ALA A 508 -4.87 13.97 -9.44
CA ALA A 508 -3.99 15.09 -9.82
C ALA A 508 -4.35 16.43 -9.14
N GLY A 509 -4.64 16.37 -7.84
CA GLY A 509 -4.93 17.54 -7.00
C GLY A 509 -6.33 18.10 -7.14
N ARG A 510 -7.29 17.38 -7.73
CA ARG A 510 -8.70 17.75 -7.82
C ARG A 510 -9.59 16.64 -7.29
N VAL A 511 -10.70 17.00 -6.68
CA VAL A 511 -11.78 16.06 -6.38
C VAL A 511 -12.50 15.76 -7.69
N VAL A 512 -12.56 14.49 -8.07
CA VAL A 512 -13.23 14.04 -9.30
C VAL A 512 -14.58 13.38 -9.00
N GLU A 513 -14.74 12.84 -7.81
CA GLU A 513 -15.98 12.26 -7.32
C GLU A 513 -16.00 12.31 -5.79
N GLN A 514 -17.16 12.54 -5.18
CA GLN A 514 -17.35 12.46 -3.74
C GLN A 514 -18.81 12.20 -3.38
N GLY A 515 -19.03 11.58 -2.23
CA GLY A 515 -20.36 11.32 -1.71
C GLY A 515 -20.40 10.17 -0.70
N PRO A 516 -21.60 9.72 -0.31
CA PRO A 516 -21.78 8.55 0.54
C PRO A 516 -21.07 7.32 -0.05
N THR A 517 -20.46 6.51 0.81
CA THR A 517 -19.66 5.35 0.40
C THR A 517 -20.42 4.41 -0.53
N ASP A 518 -21.67 4.10 -0.21
CA ASP A 518 -22.50 3.20 -1.01
C ASP A 518 -22.78 3.78 -2.41
N GLU A 519 -22.97 5.10 -2.52
CA GLU A 519 -23.22 5.77 -3.81
C GLU A 519 -21.97 5.88 -4.67
N VAL A 520 -20.81 6.18 -4.08
CA VAL A 520 -19.53 6.28 -4.82
C VAL A 520 -19.03 4.90 -5.29
N LEU A 521 -19.45 3.82 -4.64
CA LEU A 521 -19.09 2.44 -5.00
C LEU A 521 -20.09 1.77 -5.94
N GLU A 522 -21.21 2.44 -6.25
CA GLU A 522 -22.21 1.99 -7.21
C GLU A 522 -22.28 2.95 -8.41
N PRO A 523 -22.60 2.44 -9.63
CA PRO A 523 -22.72 3.30 -10.81
C PRO A 523 -23.84 4.37 -10.67
N PRO A 524 -23.68 5.53 -11.28
CA PRO A 524 -22.65 5.90 -12.28
C PRO A 524 -21.37 6.41 -11.65
N PHE A 525 -20.23 6.14 -12.28
CA PHE A 525 -18.90 6.54 -11.81
C PHE A 525 -18.26 7.62 -12.68
N HIS A 526 -17.38 8.43 -12.07
CA HIS A 526 -16.35 9.10 -12.84
C HIS A 526 -15.43 8.03 -13.50
N PRO A 527 -14.99 8.21 -14.76
CA PRO A 527 -14.14 7.21 -15.43
C PRO A 527 -12.87 6.80 -14.67
N TYR A 528 -12.32 7.70 -13.86
CA TYR A 528 -11.20 7.37 -12.97
C TYR A 528 -11.61 6.51 -11.76
N THR A 529 -12.74 6.81 -11.12
CA THR A 529 -13.27 6.01 -9.99
C THR A 529 -13.54 4.58 -10.44
N ARG A 530 -14.14 4.43 -11.63
CA ARG A 530 -14.33 3.12 -12.24
C ARG A 530 -13.02 2.38 -12.46
N LEU A 531 -11.96 3.07 -12.94
CA LEU A 531 -10.62 2.50 -13.07
C LEU A 531 -10.08 2.02 -11.72
N LEU A 532 -10.22 2.82 -10.65
CA LEU A 532 -9.80 2.45 -9.30
C LEU A 532 -10.54 1.21 -8.80
N ILE A 533 -11.87 1.20 -8.88
CA ILE A 533 -12.70 0.07 -8.42
C ILE A 533 -12.34 -1.20 -9.18
N SER A 534 -12.23 -1.13 -10.52
CA SER A 534 -11.83 -2.28 -11.35
C SER A 534 -10.37 -2.72 -11.15
N SER A 535 -9.59 -1.96 -10.39
CA SER A 535 -8.18 -2.24 -10.10
C SER A 535 -7.98 -2.91 -8.74
N VAL A 536 -9.00 -3.05 -7.94
CA VAL A 536 -8.89 -3.74 -6.64
C VAL A 536 -8.79 -5.24 -6.87
N PRO A 537 -7.67 -5.89 -6.46
CA PRO A 537 -7.52 -7.33 -6.65
C PRO A 537 -8.55 -8.11 -5.83
N GLU A 538 -9.20 -9.09 -6.48
CA GLU A 538 -10.09 -10.01 -5.80
C GLU A 538 -9.36 -11.28 -5.36
N MET A 539 -9.79 -11.87 -4.25
CA MET A 539 -9.34 -13.20 -3.81
C MET A 539 -9.95 -14.32 -4.67
N ARG A 540 -9.77 -14.20 -5.99
CA ARG A 540 -10.26 -15.15 -7.00
C ARG A 540 -9.15 -15.42 -8.02
N ILE A 541 -8.80 -16.68 -8.18
CA ILE A 541 -7.83 -17.11 -9.19
C ILE A 541 -8.35 -16.75 -10.59
N GLY A 542 -7.47 -16.20 -11.43
CA GLY A 542 -7.80 -15.77 -12.80
C GLY A 542 -8.44 -14.39 -12.91
N TRP A 543 -8.67 -13.70 -11.79
CA TRP A 543 -9.21 -12.34 -11.81
C TRP A 543 -8.31 -11.35 -12.58
N LEU A 544 -6.99 -11.48 -12.45
CA LEU A 544 -6.03 -10.61 -13.16
C LEU A 544 -6.18 -10.72 -14.68
N GLU A 545 -6.25 -11.95 -15.20
CA GLU A 545 -6.41 -12.22 -16.62
C GLU A 545 -7.75 -11.68 -17.15
N ASP A 546 -8.83 -11.91 -16.40
CA ASP A 546 -10.15 -11.41 -16.73
C ASP A 546 -10.17 -9.86 -16.75
N THR A 547 -9.59 -9.24 -15.74
CA THR A 547 -9.52 -7.78 -15.61
C THR A 547 -8.67 -7.16 -16.72
N MET A 548 -7.56 -7.80 -17.10
CA MET A 548 -6.72 -7.31 -18.19
C MET A 548 -7.42 -7.39 -19.54
N LYS A 549 -8.10 -8.49 -19.85
CA LYS A 549 -8.93 -8.61 -21.06
C LYS A 549 -9.99 -7.50 -21.12
N LYS A 550 -10.65 -7.22 -20.00
CA LYS A 550 -11.64 -6.14 -19.88
C LYS A 550 -11.02 -4.76 -20.14
N ARG A 551 -9.82 -4.51 -19.59
CA ARG A 551 -9.09 -3.25 -19.80
C ARG A 551 -8.63 -3.06 -21.23
N GLU A 552 -8.12 -4.10 -21.88
CA GLU A 552 -7.72 -4.06 -23.29
C GLU A 552 -8.91 -3.77 -24.22
N MET A 553 -10.11 -4.25 -23.88
CA MET A 553 -11.35 -3.94 -24.62
C MET A 553 -11.89 -2.54 -24.33
N ALA A 554 -11.76 -2.06 -23.09
CA ALA A 554 -12.41 -0.83 -22.64
C ALA A 554 -11.55 0.42 -22.83
N VAL A 555 -10.20 0.30 -22.89
CA VAL A 555 -9.32 1.45 -22.78
C VAL A 555 -7.98 1.19 -23.46
N GLY A 556 -7.65 2.00 -24.44
CA GLY A 556 -6.27 2.28 -24.78
C GLY A 556 -5.64 3.14 -23.68
N ILE A 557 -5.32 2.57 -22.50
CA ILE A 557 -4.69 3.32 -21.40
C ILE A 557 -3.25 3.61 -21.78
N ALA A 558 -3.00 4.81 -22.26
CA ALA A 558 -1.65 5.33 -22.43
C ALA A 558 -1.06 5.61 -21.04
N GLN A 559 -0.09 4.79 -20.63
CA GLN A 559 0.73 5.02 -19.44
C GLN A 559 1.76 6.12 -19.69
N GLY A 560 2.09 6.91 -18.66
CA GLY A 560 3.13 7.92 -18.73
C GLY A 560 2.75 9.18 -19.53
N VAL A 561 1.45 9.39 -19.77
CA VAL A 561 0.96 10.57 -20.47
C VAL A 561 1.01 11.78 -19.53
N GLU A 562 1.49 12.91 -20.06
CA GLU A 562 1.48 14.19 -19.33
C GLU A 562 0.07 14.53 -18.85
N LEU A 563 -0.03 15.00 -17.60
CA LEU A 563 -1.30 15.45 -17.03
C LEU A 563 -1.85 16.65 -17.84
N ASN A 564 -3.13 16.61 -18.17
CA ASN A 564 -3.78 17.80 -18.72
C ASN A 564 -3.92 18.87 -17.62
N THR A 565 -3.28 19.99 -17.82
CA THR A 565 -3.24 21.09 -16.85
C THR A 565 -4.34 22.13 -17.04
N LYS A 566 -5.00 22.16 -18.20
CA LYS A 566 -6.01 23.16 -18.56
C LYS A 566 -7.43 22.71 -18.24
N GLY A 567 -7.79 21.50 -18.65
CA GLY A 567 -9.14 20.96 -18.53
C GLY A 567 -9.24 19.84 -17.47
N CYS A 568 -9.96 18.78 -17.83
CA CYS A 568 -10.06 17.58 -16.99
C CYS A 568 -8.68 16.92 -16.87
N PRO A 569 -8.14 16.72 -15.67
CA PRO A 569 -6.80 16.15 -15.50
C PRO A 569 -6.69 14.69 -15.98
N PHE A 570 -7.81 13.96 -16.01
CA PHE A 570 -7.87 12.56 -16.45
C PHE A 570 -8.02 12.42 -17.98
N TYR A 571 -8.18 13.53 -18.74
CA TYR A 571 -8.46 13.50 -20.18
C TYR A 571 -7.56 12.56 -20.98
N ASN A 572 -6.26 12.65 -20.78
CA ASN A 572 -5.28 11.87 -21.55
C ASN A 572 -5.31 10.36 -21.27
N ARG A 573 -6.00 9.95 -20.20
CA ARG A 573 -6.23 8.54 -19.81
C ARG A 573 -7.70 8.13 -19.95
N CYS A 574 -8.58 9.09 -20.27
CA CYS A 574 -10.01 8.83 -20.37
C CYS A 574 -10.37 8.28 -21.75
N PRO A 575 -10.91 7.04 -21.85
CA PRO A 575 -11.32 6.46 -23.14
C PRO A 575 -12.47 7.22 -23.80
N ASN A 576 -13.23 7.95 -23.00
CA ASN A 576 -14.42 8.70 -23.43
C ASN A 576 -14.16 10.22 -23.42
N GLY A 577 -12.89 10.65 -23.48
CA GLY A 577 -12.53 12.06 -23.47
C GLY A 577 -13.00 12.79 -24.72
N ILE A 578 -13.65 13.94 -24.53
CA ILE A 578 -14.17 14.80 -25.62
C ILE A 578 -13.10 15.84 -25.95
N GLU A 579 -12.51 15.72 -27.15
CA GLU A 579 -11.53 16.68 -27.66
C GLU A 579 -12.16 18.08 -27.83
N GLY A 580 -11.41 19.13 -27.52
CA GLY A 580 -11.88 20.52 -27.50
C GLY A 580 -12.73 20.90 -26.29
N THR A 581 -13.16 19.91 -25.48
CA THR A 581 -13.93 20.14 -24.26
C THR A 581 -13.15 19.68 -23.02
N CYS A 582 -12.92 18.36 -22.91
CA CYS A 582 -12.26 17.80 -21.73
C CYS A 582 -10.79 18.24 -21.60
N ASN A 583 -10.10 18.50 -22.71
CA ASN A 583 -8.72 18.97 -22.70
C ASN A 583 -8.56 20.47 -22.45
N GLU A 584 -9.64 21.27 -22.61
CA GLU A 584 -9.55 22.73 -22.53
C GLU A 584 -10.35 23.34 -21.37
N GLN A 585 -11.39 22.65 -20.89
CA GLN A 585 -12.31 23.18 -19.89
C GLN A 585 -12.28 22.33 -18.61
N VAL A 586 -12.41 22.99 -17.45
CA VAL A 586 -12.60 22.31 -16.17
C VAL A 586 -13.94 21.60 -16.18
N ALA A 587 -13.96 20.34 -15.75
CA ALA A 587 -15.18 19.55 -15.74
C ALA A 587 -16.24 20.14 -14.80
N PRO A 588 -17.50 20.23 -15.24
CA PRO A 588 -18.60 20.64 -14.38
C PRO A 588 -18.89 19.56 -13.32
N ILE A 589 -19.42 19.98 -12.19
CA ILE A 589 -19.87 19.05 -11.13
C ILE A 589 -21.32 18.65 -11.43
N ILE A 590 -21.55 17.36 -11.63
CA ILE A 590 -22.87 16.76 -11.72
C ILE A 590 -23.28 16.38 -10.30
N LYS A 591 -24.38 16.97 -9.81
CA LYS A 591 -24.93 16.65 -8.49
C LYS A 591 -26.01 15.58 -8.63
N LEU A 592 -25.82 14.48 -7.93
CA LEU A 592 -26.75 13.37 -7.83
C LEU A 592 -27.54 13.46 -6.53
N LYS A 593 -28.31 12.43 -6.22
CA LYS A 593 -29.04 12.34 -4.95
C LYS A 593 -28.05 12.17 -3.77
N ASP A 594 -28.51 12.50 -2.59
CA ASP A 594 -27.84 12.22 -1.30
C ASP A 594 -26.41 12.79 -1.16
N GLY A 595 -26.10 13.86 -1.93
CA GLY A 595 -24.79 14.51 -1.87
C GLY A 595 -23.69 13.88 -2.72
N HIS A 596 -24.01 12.88 -3.55
CA HIS A 596 -23.06 12.32 -4.51
C HIS A 596 -22.77 13.34 -5.64
N GLU A 597 -21.51 13.62 -5.91
CA GLU A 597 -21.02 14.58 -6.89
C GLU A 597 -19.96 13.96 -7.80
N ILE A 598 -20.12 14.16 -9.12
CA ILE A 598 -19.16 13.68 -10.15
C ILE A 598 -18.68 14.86 -10.99
N ALA A 599 -17.38 15.10 -11.07
CA ALA A 599 -16.77 16.14 -11.91
C ALA A 599 -16.46 15.61 -13.31
N CYS A 600 -17.43 15.62 -14.22
CA CYS A 600 -17.28 15.08 -15.57
C CYS A 600 -18.02 15.91 -16.63
N HIS A 601 -17.50 15.92 -17.88
CA HIS A 601 -18.17 16.52 -19.03
C HIS A 601 -19.19 15.59 -19.69
N LEU A 602 -19.11 14.28 -19.46
CA LEU A 602 -20.10 13.33 -19.94
C LEU A 602 -21.41 13.53 -19.19
N SER A 603 -22.53 13.38 -19.89
CA SER A 603 -23.84 13.40 -19.23
C SER A 603 -24.04 12.16 -18.38
N LEU A 604 -24.95 12.24 -17.40
CA LEU A 604 -25.31 11.12 -16.54
C LEU A 604 -25.80 9.90 -17.36
N ASP A 605 -26.61 10.16 -18.41
CA ASP A 605 -27.09 9.09 -19.30
C ASP A 605 -25.91 8.37 -19.99
N LYS A 606 -24.89 9.13 -20.44
CA LYS A 606 -23.72 8.55 -21.08
C LYS A 606 -22.84 7.76 -20.09
N LEU A 607 -22.71 8.21 -18.85
CA LEU A 607 -22.01 7.46 -17.81
C LEU A 607 -22.72 6.13 -17.53
N ASN A 608 -24.07 6.13 -17.44
CA ASN A 608 -24.87 4.92 -17.26
C ASN A 608 -24.79 3.98 -18.48
N GLU A 609 -24.78 4.51 -19.71
CA GLU A 609 -24.62 3.72 -20.94
C GLU A 609 -23.27 2.97 -20.93
N ILE A 610 -22.19 3.66 -20.61
CA ILE A 610 -20.84 3.08 -20.49
C ILE A 610 -20.82 1.91 -19.48
N GLU A 611 -21.54 2.06 -18.37
CA GLU A 611 -21.65 0.99 -17.36
C GLU A 611 -22.46 -0.22 -17.87
N ALA A 612 -23.58 0.06 -18.56
CA ALA A 612 -24.40 -0.99 -19.16
C ALA A 612 -23.62 -1.79 -20.23
N GLU A 613 -22.91 -1.09 -21.11
CA GLU A 613 -22.06 -1.70 -22.14
C GLU A 613 -20.97 -2.59 -21.51
N THR A 614 -20.37 -2.13 -20.41
CA THR A 614 -19.34 -2.90 -19.69
C THR A 614 -19.91 -4.16 -19.05
N ARG A 615 -21.08 -4.06 -18.41
CA ARG A 615 -21.76 -5.24 -17.83
C ARG A 615 -22.13 -6.26 -18.89
N MET A 616 -22.71 -5.81 -20.02
CA MET A 616 -23.05 -6.70 -21.16
C MET A 616 -21.85 -7.41 -21.74
N ALA A 617 -20.72 -6.72 -21.86
CA ALA A 617 -19.47 -7.34 -22.33
C ALA A 617 -18.94 -8.41 -21.34
N LEU A 618 -19.28 -8.29 -20.06
CA LEU A 618 -18.94 -9.25 -19.02
C LEU A 618 -19.85 -10.47 -19.01
N ASP A 619 -21.15 -10.26 -19.10
CA ASP A 619 -22.16 -11.33 -19.06
C ASP A 619 -22.17 -12.15 -20.37
N GLY A 620 -21.89 -11.52 -21.51
CA GLY A 620 -21.80 -12.21 -22.81
C GLY A 620 -20.59 -13.13 -22.99
N GLN A 621 -19.63 -13.12 -22.07
CA GLN A 621 -18.47 -14.03 -22.07
C GLN A 621 -18.63 -15.19 -21.05
N ALA A 622 -19.62 -15.10 -20.16
CA ALA A 622 -19.92 -16.17 -19.21
C ALA A 622 -20.91 -17.22 -19.77
N ALA A 623 -21.42 -17.03 -21.00
CA ALA A 623 -22.24 -17.96 -21.77
C ALA A 623 -21.39 -18.59 -22.89
#